data_64b6bb166847d9435dbdc2385b76e177
#
_entry.id   64b6bb166847d9435dbdc2385b76e177
#
_cell.length_a   1.000
_cell.length_b   1.000
_cell.length_c   1.000
_cell.angle_alpha   90.00
_cell.angle_beta   90.00
_cell.angle_gamma   90.00
#
_symmetry.space_group_name_H-M   'P 1'
#
loop_
_entity.id
_entity.type
_entity.pdbx_description
1 polymer ?
#
loop_
_entity_poly.entity_id
_entity_poly.type
_entity_poly.pdbx_seq_one_letter_code
_entity_poly.pdbx_strand_id
1 'polypeptide(L)'
;MFDDSPYFETVVKYHTSGRLKVAPEHTEDRVLKLMRKPSFSMFEDMNRRFQQICRREELKYQLIPYFISSHPGCEERDMRALADKVLGKLHFNLEQVQDLTPTPMTLSSVMFYTGSNPYTGEEVYVARSQEEKRRQKSYFFGGTLPEERRRTTKPQPRDTKYKKSNNNKYRR
;
A
#
# COMPACT_ATOMS: atom_id res chain seq x y z
N MET A 1 -12.39 6.57 -15.91
CA MET A 1 -11.90 6.30 -17.25
C MET A 1 -10.43 6.70 -17.25
N PHE A 2 -9.51 5.75 -17.37
CA PHE A 2 -8.12 6.12 -17.64
C PHE A 2 -8.12 6.71 -19.04
N ASP A 3 -7.72 7.96 -19.13
CA ASP A 3 -7.58 8.67 -20.38
C ASP A 3 -6.65 7.87 -21.31
N ASP A 4 -6.98 7.75 -22.59
CA ASP A 4 -6.12 7.13 -23.60
C ASP A 4 -4.85 7.93 -23.89
N SER A 5 -4.54 8.90 -23.03
CA SER A 5 -3.34 9.71 -23.14
C SER A 5 -2.08 8.85 -23.05
N PRO A 6 -1.03 9.19 -23.76
CA PRO A 6 0.25 8.49 -23.71
C PRO A 6 0.98 8.70 -22.38
N TYR A 7 0.43 9.53 -21.47
CA TYR A 7 1.06 9.92 -20.22
C TYR A 7 1.42 8.70 -19.34
N PHE A 8 0.45 7.79 -19.10
CA PHE A 8 0.71 6.63 -18.26
C PHE A 8 1.79 5.71 -18.84
N GLU A 9 1.77 5.50 -20.14
CA GLU A 9 2.81 4.72 -20.84
C GLU A 9 4.17 5.39 -20.71
N THR A 10 4.24 6.70 -20.92
CA THR A 10 5.47 7.48 -20.75
C THR A 10 6.03 7.36 -19.34
N VAL A 11 5.17 7.43 -18.30
CA VAL A 11 5.57 7.23 -16.89
C VAL A 11 6.16 5.84 -16.69
N VAL A 12 5.49 4.81 -17.19
CA VAL A 12 5.97 3.43 -17.02
C VAL A 12 7.31 3.23 -17.73
N LYS A 13 7.46 3.68 -18.98
CA LYS A 13 8.64 3.43 -19.80
C LYS A 13 9.86 4.24 -19.35
N TYR A 14 9.68 5.51 -19.02
CA TYR A 14 10.79 6.46 -18.88
C TYR A 14 10.97 7.02 -17.48
N HIS A 15 9.96 6.89 -16.62
CA HIS A 15 9.98 7.49 -15.27
C HIS A 15 9.76 6.47 -14.14
N THR A 16 9.84 5.16 -14.46
CA THR A 16 9.75 4.10 -13.47
C THR A 16 11.05 3.31 -13.40
N SER A 17 11.63 3.20 -12.22
CA SER A 17 12.90 2.49 -11.97
C SER A 17 12.68 1.05 -11.46
N GLY A 18 11.74 0.30 -12.08
CA GLY A 18 11.45 -1.09 -11.74
C GLY A 18 10.28 -1.30 -10.77
N ARG A 19 9.90 -0.31 -9.95
CA ARG A 19 8.81 -0.43 -8.98
C ARG A 19 7.90 0.81 -9.04
N LEU A 20 6.68 0.65 -9.52
CA LEU A 20 5.66 1.70 -9.52
C LEU A 20 4.77 1.54 -8.28
N LYS A 21 4.84 2.50 -7.39
CA LYS A 21 4.01 2.55 -6.19
C LYS A 21 2.72 3.31 -6.47
N VAL A 22 1.60 2.74 -6.08
CA VAL A 22 0.26 3.33 -6.27
C VAL A 22 -0.58 3.15 -5.03
N ALA A 23 -1.53 4.03 -4.80
CA ALA A 23 -2.35 4.08 -3.60
C ALA A 23 -3.85 3.90 -3.93
N PRO A 24 -4.31 2.68 -4.24
CA PRO A 24 -5.74 2.41 -4.35
C PRO A 24 -6.48 2.55 -3.02
N GLU A 25 -5.78 2.46 -1.91
CA GLU A 25 -6.18 2.63 -0.52
C GLU A 25 -7.11 1.53 0.02
N HIS A 26 -8.13 1.11 -0.74
CA HIS A 26 -9.09 0.06 -0.37
C HIS A 26 -9.69 -0.62 -1.60
N THR A 27 -10.41 -1.74 -1.42
CA THR A 27 -11.13 -2.44 -2.50
C THR A 27 -12.63 -2.24 -2.46
N GLU A 28 -13.16 -1.81 -1.30
CA GLU A 28 -14.59 -1.64 -1.10
C GLU A 28 -15.01 -0.21 -1.43
N ASP A 29 -15.90 -0.06 -2.44
CA ASP A 29 -16.36 1.25 -2.92
C ASP A 29 -17.02 2.08 -1.83
N ARG A 30 -17.69 1.45 -0.86
CA ARG A 30 -18.28 2.12 0.30
C ARG A 30 -17.22 2.88 1.09
N VAL A 31 -16.08 2.25 1.34
CA VAL A 31 -14.95 2.85 2.06
C VAL A 31 -14.24 3.89 1.19
N LEU A 32 -14.03 3.58 -0.09
CA LEU A 32 -13.41 4.49 -1.05
C LEU A 32 -14.21 5.79 -1.23
N LYS A 33 -15.55 5.73 -1.21
CA LYS A 33 -16.41 6.93 -1.23
C LYS A 33 -16.15 7.85 -0.03
N LEU A 34 -16.01 7.29 1.18
CA LEU A 34 -15.65 8.07 2.36
C LEU A 34 -14.24 8.67 2.27
N MET A 35 -13.31 7.97 1.64
CA MET A 35 -11.97 8.47 1.33
C MET A 35 -11.96 9.49 0.19
N ARG A 36 -13.08 9.68 -0.53
CA ARG A 36 -13.18 10.47 -1.75
C ARG A 36 -12.22 10.00 -2.85
N LYS A 37 -12.03 8.70 -2.91
CA LYS A 37 -11.21 8.00 -3.91
C LYS A 37 -12.11 7.40 -5.01
N PRO A 38 -11.58 7.21 -6.22
CA PRO A 38 -12.28 6.51 -7.27
C PRO A 38 -12.51 5.03 -6.90
N SER A 39 -13.42 4.38 -7.63
CA SER A 39 -13.67 2.94 -7.49
C SER A 39 -12.40 2.11 -7.71
N PHE A 40 -12.30 1.00 -7.01
CA PHE A 40 -11.18 0.06 -7.16
C PHE A 40 -11.05 -0.50 -8.59
N SER A 41 -12.12 -0.53 -9.36
CA SER A 41 -12.08 -0.93 -10.77
C SER A 41 -11.08 -0.12 -11.60
N MET A 42 -10.90 1.17 -11.28
CA MET A 42 -9.87 2.00 -11.94
C MET A 42 -8.46 1.51 -11.69
N PHE A 43 -8.18 1.00 -10.48
CA PHE A 43 -6.89 0.38 -10.19
C PHE A 43 -6.72 -0.93 -10.96
N GLU A 44 -7.77 -1.75 -11.08
CA GLU A 44 -7.73 -3.00 -11.85
C GLU A 44 -7.44 -2.72 -13.33
N ASP A 45 -8.08 -1.69 -13.91
CA ASP A 45 -7.82 -1.24 -15.28
C ASP A 45 -6.38 -0.74 -15.46
N MET A 46 -5.91 0.08 -14.53
CA MET A 46 -4.51 0.56 -14.53
C MET A 46 -3.52 -0.61 -14.44
N ASN A 47 -3.79 -1.59 -13.57
CA ASN A 47 -2.92 -2.76 -13.43
C ASN A 47 -2.88 -3.59 -14.72
N ARG A 48 -4.02 -3.79 -15.38
CA ARG A 48 -4.06 -4.47 -16.69
C ARG A 48 -3.20 -3.73 -17.73
N ARG A 49 -3.36 -2.41 -17.83
CA ARG A 49 -2.58 -1.58 -18.75
C ARG A 49 -1.08 -1.59 -18.41
N PHE A 50 -0.73 -1.51 -17.13
CA PHE A 50 0.66 -1.64 -16.67
C PHE A 50 1.29 -2.96 -17.11
N GLN A 51 0.61 -4.07 -16.91
CA GLN A 51 1.09 -5.38 -17.32
C GLN A 51 1.22 -5.52 -18.84
N GLN A 52 0.29 -4.93 -19.61
CA GLN A 52 0.38 -4.91 -21.08
C GLN A 52 1.61 -4.14 -21.56
N ILE A 53 1.87 -2.96 -21.00
CA ILE A 53 3.07 -2.16 -21.32
C ILE A 53 4.33 -2.94 -20.96
N CYS A 54 4.41 -3.50 -19.75
CA CYS A 54 5.58 -4.25 -19.31
C CYS A 54 5.87 -5.46 -20.21
N ARG A 55 4.83 -6.19 -20.66
CA ARG A 55 5.03 -7.32 -21.59
C ARG A 55 5.50 -6.85 -22.97
N ARG A 56 4.89 -5.80 -23.51
CA ARG A 56 5.24 -5.27 -24.83
C ARG A 56 6.67 -4.73 -24.89
N GLU A 57 7.09 -4.05 -23.83
CA GLU A 57 8.40 -3.39 -23.73
C GLU A 57 9.45 -4.27 -23.02
N GLU A 58 9.13 -5.54 -22.73
CA GLU A 58 9.99 -6.52 -22.03
C GLU A 58 10.54 -6.02 -20.69
N LEU A 59 9.73 -5.19 -19.95
CA LEU A 59 10.10 -4.60 -18.67
C LEU A 59 9.78 -5.56 -17.52
N LYS A 60 10.75 -5.78 -16.64
CA LYS A 60 10.58 -6.58 -15.41
C LYS A 60 10.15 -5.71 -14.23
N TYR A 61 9.16 -4.85 -14.43
CA TYR A 61 8.69 -3.92 -13.42
C TYR A 61 7.57 -4.51 -12.57
N GLN A 62 7.43 -3.98 -11.35
CA GLN A 62 6.42 -4.39 -10.39
C GLN A 62 5.52 -3.22 -10.02
N LEU A 63 4.21 -3.49 -9.96
CA LEU A 63 3.24 -2.57 -9.38
C LEU A 63 3.09 -2.89 -7.89
N ILE A 64 3.27 -1.89 -7.02
CA ILE A 64 3.21 -2.06 -5.57
C ILE A 64 2.01 -1.26 -5.04
N PRO A 65 0.88 -1.91 -4.75
CA PRO A 65 -0.28 -1.23 -4.20
C PRO A 65 -0.12 -0.98 -2.71
N TYR A 66 -0.57 0.20 -2.26
CA TYR A 66 -0.68 0.57 -0.85
C TYR A 66 -2.15 0.58 -0.42
N PHE A 67 -2.40 0.04 0.77
CA PHE A 67 -3.72 -0.01 1.37
C PHE A 67 -3.71 0.58 2.78
N ILE A 68 -4.86 1.13 3.17
CA ILE A 68 -5.08 1.71 4.50
C ILE A 68 -6.11 0.87 5.24
N SER A 69 -5.78 0.49 6.47
CA SER A 69 -6.71 -0.08 7.44
C SER A 69 -7.23 0.98 8.41
N SER A 70 -8.31 0.68 9.09
CA SER A 70 -8.86 1.51 10.18
C SER A 70 -9.28 2.93 9.74
N HIS A 71 -9.55 3.14 8.45
CA HIS A 71 -10.20 4.34 7.99
C HIS A 71 -11.64 4.42 8.54
N PRO A 72 -12.16 5.59 8.91
CA PRO A 72 -13.58 5.72 9.26
C PRO A 72 -14.48 5.07 8.22
N GLY A 73 -15.43 4.25 8.67
CA GLY A 73 -16.29 3.44 7.82
C GLY A 73 -15.71 2.10 7.36
N CYS A 74 -14.43 1.81 7.64
CA CYS A 74 -13.81 0.52 7.34
C CYS A 74 -14.01 -0.44 8.51
N GLU A 75 -14.84 -1.44 8.32
CA GLU A 75 -15.11 -2.52 9.26
C GLU A 75 -14.18 -3.71 9.03
N GLU A 76 -14.16 -4.65 9.97
CA GLU A 76 -13.35 -5.87 9.87
C GLU A 76 -13.70 -6.71 8.62
N ARG A 77 -14.99 -6.78 8.27
CA ARG A 77 -15.46 -7.48 7.05
C ARG A 77 -14.89 -6.89 5.76
N ASP A 78 -14.71 -5.57 5.71
CA ASP A 78 -14.15 -4.88 4.53
C ASP A 78 -12.67 -5.20 4.37
N MET A 79 -11.93 -5.27 5.48
CA MET A 79 -10.52 -5.66 5.46
C MET A 79 -10.32 -7.12 5.07
N ARG A 80 -11.23 -8.00 5.50
CA ARG A 80 -11.23 -9.40 5.06
C ARG A 80 -11.48 -9.50 3.56
N ALA A 81 -12.51 -8.81 3.04
CA ALA A 81 -12.80 -8.77 1.61
C ALA A 81 -11.62 -8.21 0.79
N LEU A 82 -10.96 -7.17 1.31
CA LEU A 82 -9.74 -6.62 0.71
C LEU A 82 -8.63 -7.67 0.67
N ALA A 83 -8.36 -8.38 1.77
CA ALA A 83 -7.33 -9.41 1.81
C ALA A 83 -7.61 -10.55 0.83
N ASP A 84 -8.85 -11.05 0.80
CA ASP A 84 -9.28 -12.10 -0.12
C ASP A 84 -9.12 -11.66 -1.60
N LYS A 85 -9.43 -10.41 -1.91
CA LYS A 85 -9.30 -9.87 -3.27
C LYS A 85 -7.84 -9.67 -3.66
N VAL A 86 -7.05 -9.05 -2.80
CA VAL A 86 -5.67 -8.64 -3.13
C VAL A 86 -4.69 -9.81 -3.08
N LEU A 87 -4.76 -10.62 -2.04
CA LEU A 87 -3.87 -11.79 -1.89
C LEU A 87 -4.37 -12.99 -2.70
N GLY A 88 -5.69 -13.26 -2.64
CA GLY A 88 -6.28 -14.46 -3.25
C GLY A 88 -6.50 -14.34 -4.75
N LYS A 89 -7.08 -13.22 -5.24
CA LYS A 89 -7.43 -13.06 -6.66
C LYS A 89 -6.37 -12.34 -7.48
N LEU A 90 -5.77 -11.29 -6.92
CA LEU A 90 -4.80 -10.45 -7.64
C LEU A 90 -3.35 -10.87 -7.37
N HIS A 91 -3.12 -11.73 -6.39
CA HIS A 91 -1.81 -12.29 -6.02
C HIS A 91 -0.74 -11.23 -5.77
N PHE A 92 -1.11 -10.08 -5.19
CA PHE A 92 -0.15 -9.08 -4.78
C PHE A 92 0.54 -9.49 -3.48
N ASN A 93 1.87 -9.44 -3.48
CA ASN A 93 2.65 -9.48 -2.25
C ASN A 93 2.68 -8.07 -1.65
N LEU A 94 1.90 -7.86 -0.59
CA LEU A 94 1.88 -6.57 0.09
C LEU A 94 3.11 -6.40 0.98
N GLU A 95 3.78 -5.25 0.85
CA GLU A 95 4.88 -4.90 1.74
C GLU A 95 4.36 -4.45 3.10
N GLN A 96 3.26 -3.73 3.12
CA GLN A 96 2.59 -3.27 4.34
C GLN A 96 1.15 -2.84 4.08
N VAL A 97 0.35 -2.89 5.15
CA VAL A 97 -0.94 -2.22 5.27
C VAL A 97 -0.82 -1.23 6.41
N GLN A 98 -1.09 0.05 6.14
CA GLN A 98 -0.95 1.12 7.14
C GLN A 98 -2.29 1.38 7.85
N ASP A 99 -2.25 1.63 9.17
CA ASP A 99 -3.41 2.19 9.85
C ASP A 99 -3.57 3.67 9.47
N LEU A 100 -4.83 4.10 9.38
CA LEU A 100 -5.09 5.54 9.26
C LEU A 100 -4.44 6.28 10.44
N THR A 101 -3.60 7.25 10.10
CA THR A 101 -3.13 8.26 11.04
C THR A 101 -3.93 9.54 10.79
N PRO A 102 -4.77 9.99 11.74
CA PRO A 102 -5.52 11.23 11.57
C PRO A 102 -4.57 12.41 11.33
N THR A 103 -4.71 13.06 10.19
CA THR A 103 -3.91 14.24 9.82
C THR A 103 -4.79 15.48 9.94
N PRO A 104 -4.35 16.57 10.59
CA PRO A 104 -5.11 17.79 10.70
C PRO A 104 -5.66 18.28 9.34
N MET A 105 -6.84 18.89 9.36
CA MET A 105 -7.51 19.47 8.20
C MET A 105 -7.96 18.46 7.12
N THR A 106 -8.01 17.17 7.44
CA THR A 106 -8.56 16.17 6.52
C THR A 106 -9.97 15.74 6.93
N LEU A 107 -10.79 15.41 5.93
CA LEU A 107 -12.15 14.89 6.14
C LEU A 107 -12.12 13.59 6.97
N SER A 108 -11.16 12.71 6.70
CA SER A 108 -10.99 11.47 7.44
C SER A 108 -10.73 11.71 8.92
N SER A 109 -9.98 12.76 9.27
CA SER A 109 -9.75 13.13 10.67
C SER A 109 -11.03 13.66 11.33
N VAL A 110 -11.83 14.46 10.63
CA VAL A 110 -13.13 14.91 11.15
C VAL A 110 -14.00 13.68 11.46
N MET A 111 -14.16 12.76 10.51
CA MET A 111 -14.91 11.52 10.73
C MET A 111 -14.33 10.68 11.87
N PHE A 112 -13.00 10.59 11.98
CA PHE A 112 -12.35 9.82 13.05
C PHE A 112 -12.68 10.35 14.43
N TYR A 113 -12.69 11.67 14.64
CA TYR A 113 -12.97 12.28 15.94
C TYR A 113 -14.46 12.36 16.24
N THR A 114 -15.29 12.70 15.26
CA THR A 114 -16.74 12.87 15.45
C THR A 114 -17.54 11.57 15.40
N GLY A 115 -17.03 10.54 14.68
CA GLY A 115 -17.80 9.33 14.40
C GLY A 115 -18.95 9.55 13.41
N SER A 116 -18.93 10.64 12.65
CA SER A 116 -19.99 10.97 11.69
C SER A 116 -19.43 11.53 10.40
N ASN A 117 -20.16 11.32 9.30
CA ASN A 117 -19.86 11.93 8.02
C ASN A 117 -20.30 13.42 8.06
N PRO A 118 -19.37 14.38 7.95
CA PRO A 118 -19.71 15.80 8.09
C PRO A 118 -20.58 16.36 6.97
N TYR A 119 -20.76 15.62 5.85
CA TYR A 119 -21.63 16.05 4.76
C TYR A 119 -23.06 15.50 4.88
N THR A 120 -23.22 14.30 5.42
CA THR A 120 -24.54 13.64 5.49
C THR A 120 -25.08 13.56 6.92
N GLY A 121 -24.23 13.74 7.95
CA GLY A 121 -24.59 13.56 9.35
C GLY A 121 -24.71 12.09 9.78
N GLU A 122 -24.54 11.15 8.85
CA GLU A 122 -24.65 9.71 9.14
C GLU A 122 -23.54 9.25 10.06
N GLU A 123 -23.87 8.34 10.98
CA GLU A 123 -22.86 7.69 11.83
C GLU A 123 -21.89 6.84 11.00
N VAL A 124 -20.62 6.93 11.36
CA VAL A 124 -19.54 6.20 10.69
C VAL A 124 -18.78 5.38 11.74
N TYR A 125 -18.65 4.07 11.49
CA TYR A 125 -17.84 3.20 12.34
C TYR A 125 -16.38 3.69 12.38
N VAL A 126 -15.77 3.67 13.56
CA VAL A 126 -14.36 4.05 13.74
C VAL A 126 -13.67 3.04 14.65
N ALA A 127 -12.66 2.35 14.13
CA ALA A 127 -11.80 1.47 14.91
C ALA A 127 -10.90 2.31 15.85
N ARG A 128 -11.28 2.41 17.14
CA ARG A 128 -10.58 3.26 18.10
C ARG A 128 -9.56 2.48 18.93
N SER A 129 -9.84 1.22 19.24
CA SER A 129 -8.94 0.40 20.04
C SER A 129 -7.79 -0.18 19.22
N GLN A 130 -6.66 -0.42 19.90
CA GLN A 130 -5.52 -1.10 19.28
C GLN A 130 -5.85 -2.54 18.86
N GLU A 131 -6.77 -3.18 19.59
CA GLU A 131 -7.20 -4.54 19.28
C GLU A 131 -7.99 -4.59 17.96
N GLU A 132 -8.95 -3.68 17.75
CA GLU A 132 -9.70 -3.57 16.49
C GLU A 132 -8.75 -3.34 15.30
N LYS A 133 -7.79 -2.43 15.45
CA LYS A 133 -6.79 -2.15 14.41
C LYS A 133 -5.93 -3.38 14.10
N ARG A 134 -5.50 -4.12 15.14
CA ARG A 134 -4.73 -5.36 14.96
C ARG A 134 -5.56 -6.43 14.24
N ARG A 135 -6.83 -6.62 14.61
CA ARG A 135 -7.72 -7.56 13.91
C ARG A 135 -7.85 -7.23 12.43
N GLN A 136 -8.08 -5.97 12.09
CA GLN A 136 -8.16 -5.55 10.68
C GLN A 136 -6.90 -5.89 9.89
N LYS A 137 -5.72 -5.81 10.48
CA LYS A 137 -4.45 -6.14 9.79
C LYS A 137 -4.10 -7.62 9.79
N SER A 138 -4.66 -8.41 10.70
CA SER A 138 -4.31 -9.83 10.83
C SER A 138 -4.58 -10.65 9.57
N TYR A 139 -5.55 -10.25 8.77
CA TYR A 139 -5.89 -10.91 7.48
C TYR A 139 -4.76 -10.89 6.45
N PHE A 140 -3.82 -9.95 6.56
CA PHE A 140 -2.73 -9.78 5.59
C PHE A 140 -1.44 -10.50 5.98
N PHE A 141 -1.23 -10.77 7.27
CA PHE A 141 0.06 -11.20 7.77
C PHE A 141 0.02 -12.52 8.54
N GLY A 142 -1.05 -13.31 8.37
CA GLY A 142 -1.19 -14.63 9.01
C GLY A 142 -1.10 -14.58 10.53
N GLY A 143 -1.69 -13.56 11.15
CA GLY A 143 -1.64 -13.33 12.60
C GLY A 143 -0.33 -12.74 13.13
N THR A 144 0.73 -12.66 12.30
CA THR A 144 2.01 -12.05 12.69
C THR A 144 2.10 -10.66 12.07
N LEU A 145 2.10 -9.63 12.90
CA LEU A 145 2.22 -8.24 12.43
C LEU A 145 3.61 -7.98 11.81
N PRO A 146 3.73 -7.07 10.83
CA PRO A 146 5.01 -6.77 10.18
C PRO A 146 6.13 -6.36 11.14
N GLU A 147 5.80 -5.75 12.27
CA GLU A 147 6.75 -5.36 13.32
C GLU A 147 7.35 -6.58 14.04
N GLU A 148 6.58 -7.65 14.22
CA GLU A 148 7.08 -8.90 14.81
C GLU A 148 7.98 -9.66 13.85
N ARG A 149 7.72 -9.60 12.54
CA ARG A 149 8.62 -10.15 11.52
C ARG A 149 9.98 -9.45 11.50
N ARG A 150 10.05 -8.15 11.77
CA ARG A 150 11.32 -7.42 11.87
C ARG A 150 12.16 -7.83 13.07
N ARG A 151 11.52 -8.30 14.16
CA ARG A 151 12.22 -8.76 15.36
C ARG A 151 12.75 -10.20 15.24
N THR A 152 12.16 -11.02 14.37
CA THR A 152 12.58 -12.42 14.17
C THR A 152 13.65 -12.59 13.09
N THR A 153 13.86 -11.64 12.19
CA THR A 153 14.99 -11.61 11.28
C THR A 153 16.19 -11.06 12.03
N LYS A 154 17.00 -11.94 12.63
CA LYS A 154 18.34 -11.58 13.13
C LYS A 154 19.11 -10.90 11.99
N PRO A 155 19.77 -9.77 12.24
CA PRO A 155 20.65 -9.18 11.25
C PRO A 155 21.75 -10.19 10.92
N GLN A 156 21.84 -10.59 9.65
CA GLN A 156 23.01 -11.37 9.21
C GLN A 156 24.26 -10.53 9.47
N PRO A 157 25.33 -11.14 10.03
CA PRO A 157 26.60 -10.44 10.20
C PRO A 157 27.07 -9.95 8.83
N ARG A 158 27.29 -8.67 8.71
CA ARG A 158 27.96 -8.10 7.54
C ARG A 158 29.36 -8.67 7.49
N ASP A 159 29.65 -9.47 6.48
CA ASP A 159 31.02 -9.90 6.16
C ASP A 159 31.86 -8.66 5.83
N THR A 160 32.52 -8.13 6.83
CA THR A 160 33.52 -7.09 6.68
C THR A 160 34.85 -7.71 6.25
N LYS A 161 34.90 -8.31 5.07
CA LYS A 161 36.15 -8.59 4.38
C LYS A 161 36.54 -7.41 3.47
N TYR A 162 36.78 -6.25 4.07
CA TYR A 162 37.59 -5.25 3.40
C TYR A 162 39.05 -5.62 3.60
N LYS A 163 39.64 -6.21 2.57
CA LYS A 163 41.11 -6.35 2.46
C LYS A 163 41.73 -4.96 2.50
N LYS A 164 42.55 -4.69 3.53
CA LYS A 164 43.49 -3.57 3.50
C LYS A 164 44.46 -3.79 2.33
N SER A 165 44.29 -3.04 1.28
CA SER A 165 45.28 -2.89 0.23
C SER A 165 46.37 -1.94 0.76
N ASN A 166 47.53 -2.49 1.03
CA ASN A 166 48.75 -1.73 1.25
C ASN A 166 49.09 -0.93 -0.01
N ASN A 167 48.99 0.38 0.06
CA ASN A 167 49.66 1.28 -0.88
C ASN A 167 50.64 2.16 -0.13
N ASN A 168 51.81 1.58 0.06
CA ASN A 168 53.02 2.27 0.47
C ASN A 168 53.93 2.39 -0.77
N LYS A 169 53.74 3.46 -1.57
CA LYS A 169 54.69 3.90 -2.60
C LYS A 169 54.36 5.33 -2.99
N TYR A 170 55.06 6.27 -2.36
CA TYR A 170 55.59 7.52 -2.92
C TYR A 170 56.21 8.34 -1.77
N ARG A 171 57.48 7.99 -1.48
CA ARG A 171 58.45 8.91 -0.93
C ARG A 171 59.65 8.85 -1.87
N ARG A 172 59.74 9.86 -2.70
CA ARG A 172 61.00 10.54 -3.05
C ARG A 172 60.64 11.86 -3.69
#